data_3b6ed464b6a73cdefc50f1376b0eaec1
#
_entry.id   3b6ed464b6a73cdefc50f1376b0eaec1
#
_cell.length_a   1.000
_cell.length_b   1.000
_cell.length_c   1.000
_cell.angle_alpha   90.00
_cell.angle_beta   90.00
_cell.angle_gamma   90.00
#
_symmetry.space_group_name_H-M   'P 1'
#
loop_
_entity.id
_entity.type
_entity.pdbx_description
1 polymer ?
#
loop_
_entity_poly.entity_id
_entity_poly.type
_entity_poly.pdbx_seq_one_letter_code
_entity_poly.pdbx_strand_id
1 'polypeptide(L)'
;MPPHTPGVLGELAASVFLHPRRGIRRMPREQAYLETARRLTLVTRVGELAAWEWGDAGRPAVVLVHGWEGHGAQLGAFAAPLVEAGFRVVAFDAPGHGESPGDEASVPLIARVLVEIDAQAGPLVAMIGHSMGAAAAAMSTTLG
;
A
#
# COMPACT_ATOMS: atom_id res chain seq x y z
N MET A 1 26.95 -17.93 18.32
CA MET A 1 25.61 -18.12 18.92
C MET A 1 24.73 -18.87 17.95
N PRO A 2 24.14 -20.00 18.32
CA PRO A 2 23.20 -20.63 17.44
C PRO A 2 21.98 -19.70 17.25
N PRO A 3 21.34 -19.69 16.06
CA PRO A 3 20.13 -18.93 15.88
C PRO A 3 19.07 -19.41 16.88
N HIS A 4 18.52 -18.49 17.65
CA HIS A 4 17.42 -18.81 18.54
C HIS A 4 16.22 -19.22 17.68
N THR A 5 15.84 -20.48 17.73
CA THR A 5 14.57 -20.92 17.15
C THR A 5 13.46 -20.33 18.03
N PRO A 6 12.53 -19.57 17.45
CA PRO A 6 11.40 -19.04 18.22
C PRO A 6 10.63 -20.19 18.85
N GLY A 7 10.24 -20.05 20.11
CA GLY A 7 9.31 -20.99 20.72
C GLY A 7 7.90 -20.84 20.12
N VAL A 8 6.99 -21.75 20.47
CA VAL A 8 5.60 -21.76 19.96
C VAL A 8 4.90 -20.40 20.12
N LEU A 9 5.12 -19.71 21.25
CA LEU A 9 4.57 -18.36 21.48
C LEU A 9 5.15 -17.34 20.52
N GLY A 10 6.45 -17.43 20.20
CA GLY A 10 7.08 -16.56 19.22
C GLY A 10 6.56 -16.79 17.82
N GLU A 11 6.32 -18.04 17.44
CA GLU A 11 5.72 -18.38 16.14
C GLU A 11 4.27 -17.89 16.02
N LEU A 12 3.46 -18.04 17.09
CA LEU A 12 2.09 -17.52 17.14
C LEU A 12 2.08 -16.00 17.07
N ALA A 13 2.97 -15.32 17.80
CA ALA A 13 3.09 -13.87 17.75
C ALA A 13 3.48 -13.40 16.34
N ALA A 14 4.48 -14.04 15.71
CA ALA A 14 4.89 -13.74 14.34
C ALA A 14 3.74 -13.95 13.35
N SER A 15 2.97 -15.04 13.51
CA SER A 15 1.80 -15.32 12.67
C SER A 15 0.76 -14.21 12.77
N VAL A 16 0.45 -13.72 13.98
CA VAL A 16 -0.48 -12.60 14.17
C VAL A 16 0.05 -11.32 13.51
N PHE A 17 1.37 -11.06 13.63
CA PHE A 17 2.01 -9.88 13.04
C PHE A 17 2.11 -9.90 11.51
N LEU A 18 2.17 -11.08 10.91
CA LEU A 18 2.35 -11.23 9.45
C LEU A 18 1.02 -11.42 8.73
N HIS A 19 -0.04 -11.81 9.42
CA HIS A 19 -1.34 -12.12 8.83
C HIS A 19 -2.39 -11.08 9.23
N PRO A 20 -2.58 -10.02 8.41
CA PRO A 20 -3.62 -9.02 8.70
C PRO A 20 -5.02 -9.63 8.61
N ARG A 21 -5.93 -9.08 9.40
CA ARG A 21 -7.34 -9.45 9.30
C ARG A 21 -7.94 -8.90 8.01
N ARG A 22 -8.75 -9.71 7.34
CA ARG A 22 -9.49 -9.28 6.16
C ARG A 22 -10.93 -8.87 6.52
N GLY A 23 -11.62 -8.26 5.56
CA GLY A 23 -13.00 -7.87 5.70
C GLY A 23 -13.23 -6.60 6.50
N ILE A 24 -12.19 -5.81 6.74
CA ILE A 24 -12.31 -4.49 7.33
C ILE A 24 -13.11 -3.61 6.36
N ARG A 25 -14.27 -3.13 6.81
CA ARG A 25 -15.14 -2.32 5.96
C ARG A 25 -14.59 -0.91 5.78
N ARG A 26 -14.71 -0.40 4.55
CA ARG A 26 -14.48 1.01 4.27
C ARG A 26 -15.59 1.85 4.89
N MET A 27 -15.23 2.99 5.46
CA MET A 27 -16.21 3.99 5.87
C MET A 27 -16.88 4.62 4.63
N PRO A 28 -18.12 5.14 4.73
CA PRO A 28 -18.79 5.76 3.58
C PRO A 28 -17.96 6.83 2.87
N ARG A 29 -17.25 7.68 3.61
CA ARG A 29 -16.37 8.71 3.02
C ARG A 29 -15.18 8.11 2.28
N GLU A 30 -14.65 7.00 2.75
CA GLU A 30 -13.53 6.30 2.11
C GLU A 30 -13.99 5.68 0.79
N GLN A 31 -15.15 5.05 0.79
CA GLN A 31 -15.77 4.54 -0.42
C GLN A 31 -16.02 5.65 -1.44
N ALA A 32 -16.48 6.82 -0.99
CA ALA A 32 -16.69 7.99 -1.84
C ALA A 32 -15.40 8.47 -2.52
N TYR A 33 -14.25 8.41 -1.85
CA TYR A 33 -12.98 8.73 -2.50
C TYR A 33 -12.68 7.81 -3.68
N LEU A 34 -12.91 6.52 -3.51
CA LEU A 34 -12.65 5.54 -4.59
C LEU A 34 -13.60 5.71 -5.78
N GLU A 35 -14.82 6.19 -5.57
CA GLU A 35 -15.79 6.43 -6.64
C GLU A 35 -15.35 7.52 -7.61
N THR A 36 -14.47 8.42 -7.18
CA THR A 36 -13.89 9.47 -8.04
C THR A 36 -12.61 9.04 -8.74
N ALA A 37 -12.11 7.85 -8.47
CA ALA A 37 -10.87 7.33 -9.00
C ALA A 37 -11.10 6.43 -10.23
N ARG A 38 -10.06 6.28 -11.04
CA ARG A 38 -9.98 5.21 -12.04
C ARG A 38 -9.41 3.96 -11.37
N ARG A 39 -9.99 2.80 -11.66
CA ARG A 39 -9.44 1.53 -11.19
C ARG A 39 -8.19 1.18 -11.96
N LEU A 40 -7.12 0.78 -11.24
CA LEU A 40 -5.90 0.24 -11.78
C LEU A 40 -5.66 -1.19 -11.28
N THR A 41 -4.89 -1.94 -12.04
CA THR A 41 -4.30 -3.20 -11.60
C THR A 41 -2.79 -3.06 -11.67
N LEU A 42 -2.12 -3.29 -10.54
CA LEU A 42 -0.66 -3.26 -10.45
C LEU A 42 -0.14 -4.69 -10.34
N VAL A 43 0.67 -5.11 -11.29
CA VAL A 43 1.22 -6.47 -11.33
C VAL A 43 2.50 -6.51 -10.51
N THR A 44 2.51 -7.32 -9.45
CA THR A 44 3.64 -7.42 -8.53
C THR A 44 4.02 -8.88 -8.29
N ARG A 45 5.11 -9.08 -7.56
CA ARG A 45 5.57 -10.42 -7.15
C ARG A 45 4.55 -11.24 -6.36
N VAL A 46 3.60 -10.56 -5.70
CA VAL A 46 2.53 -11.23 -4.94
C VAL A 46 1.24 -11.38 -5.74
N GLY A 47 1.22 -10.93 -6.98
CA GLY A 47 0.05 -10.97 -7.86
C GLY A 47 -0.44 -9.59 -8.23
N GLU A 48 -1.68 -9.53 -8.71
CA GLU A 48 -2.32 -8.28 -9.14
C GLU A 48 -2.92 -7.56 -7.93
N LEU A 49 -2.38 -6.39 -7.61
CA LEU A 49 -2.89 -5.56 -6.53
C LEU A 49 -4.06 -4.69 -7.01
N ALA A 50 -5.07 -4.55 -6.17
CA ALA A 50 -6.13 -3.58 -6.35
C ALA A 50 -5.58 -2.17 -6.13
N ALA A 51 -5.84 -1.28 -7.06
CA ALA A 51 -5.33 0.09 -7.01
C ALA A 51 -6.31 1.08 -7.63
N TRP A 52 -6.10 2.34 -7.32
CA TRP A 52 -6.93 3.47 -7.78
C TRP A 52 -6.02 4.64 -8.12
N GLU A 53 -6.46 5.42 -9.09
CA GLU A 53 -5.70 6.56 -9.61
C GLU A 53 -6.60 7.78 -9.77
N TRP A 54 -6.08 8.94 -9.38
CA TRP A 54 -6.70 10.25 -9.59
C TRP A 54 -5.74 11.15 -10.36
N GLY A 55 -6.30 12.07 -11.12
CA GLY A 55 -5.52 13.04 -11.88
C GLY A 55 -5.12 12.55 -13.25
N ASP A 56 -4.42 13.39 -14.00
CA ASP A 56 -4.02 13.13 -15.38
C ASP A 56 -2.81 12.22 -15.47
N ALA A 57 -2.84 11.26 -16.39
CA ALA A 57 -1.81 10.22 -16.52
C ALA A 57 -0.39 10.76 -16.78
N GLY A 58 -0.27 11.93 -17.39
CA GLY A 58 1.02 12.56 -17.69
C GLY A 58 1.65 13.33 -16.53
N ARG A 59 0.96 13.43 -15.39
CA ARG A 59 1.44 14.18 -14.23
C ARG A 59 2.37 13.34 -13.34
N PRO A 60 3.30 14.00 -12.60
CA PRO A 60 4.12 13.30 -11.62
C PRO A 60 3.25 12.59 -10.58
N ALA A 61 3.63 11.37 -10.20
CA ALA A 61 2.82 10.53 -9.35
C ALA A 61 3.23 10.60 -7.88
N VAL A 62 2.23 10.66 -7.00
CA VAL A 62 2.37 10.49 -5.55
C VAL A 62 1.63 9.20 -5.18
N VAL A 63 2.27 8.32 -4.41
CA VAL A 63 1.62 7.09 -3.93
C VAL A 63 1.21 7.24 -2.46
N LEU A 64 0.01 6.75 -2.15
CA LEU A 64 -0.54 6.69 -0.81
C LEU A 64 -0.39 5.26 -0.27
N VAL A 65 0.26 5.11 0.87
CA VAL A 65 0.59 3.81 1.45
C VAL A 65 -0.09 3.67 2.82
N HIS A 66 -1.14 2.87 2.88
CA HIS A 66 -1.93 2.68 4.10
C HIS A 66 -1.19 1.88 5.18
N GLY A 67 -1.73 1.90 6.41
CA GLY A 67 -1.20 1.16 7.54
C GLY A 67 -1.78 -0.25 7.68
N TRP A 68 -1.33 -0.95 8.71
CA TRP A 68 -1.77 -2.31 9.04
C TRP A 68 -3.29 -2.40 9.17
N GLU A 69 -3.86 -3.40 8.53
CA GLU A 69 -5.31 -3.63 8.46
C GLU A 69 -6.11 -2.45 7.85
N GLY A 70 -5.42 -1.53 7.17
CA GLY A 70 -6.04 -0.49 6.37
C GLY A 70 -6.35 -0.95 4.94
N HIS A 71 -6.54 0.01 4.07
CA HIS A 71 -6.84 -0.21 2.65
C HIS A 71 -6.54 1.04 1.83
N GLY A 72 -6.59 0.95 0.51
CA GLY A 72 -6.21 2.02 -0.40
C GLY A 72 -6.97 3.34 -0.21
N ALA A 73 -8.21 3.29 0.28
CA ALA A 73 -9.00 4.50 0.52
C ALA A 73 -8.67 5.22 1.83
N GLN A 74 -7.87 4.62 2.71
CA GLN A 74 -7.59 5.18 4.04
C GLN A 74 -7.02 6.60 3.99
N LEU A 75 -6.16 6.87 3.03
CA LEU A 75 -5.54 8.18 2.83
C LEU A 75 -6.19 8.97 1.67
N GLY A 76 -7.38 8.59 1.26
CA GLY A 76 -8.07 9.17 0.11
C GLY A 76 -8.31 10.67 0.18
N ALA A 77 -8.36 11.23 1.40
CA ALA A 77 -8.50 12.68 1.58
C ALA A 77 -7.33 13.49 0.99
N PHE A 78 -6.17 12.88 0.80
CA PHE A 78 -5.03 13.53 0.15
C PHE A 78 -5.18 13.65 -1.36
N ALA A 79 -6.05 12.86 -1.99
CA ALA A 79 -6.12 12.79 -3.45
C ALA A 79 -6.53 14.12 -4.09
N ALA A 80 -7.64 14.71 -3.69
CA ALA A 80 -8.15 15.93 -4.30
C ALA A 80 -7.17 17.12 -4.19
N PRO A 81 -6.59 17.42 -3.00
CA PRO A 81 -5.61 18.50 -2.90
C PRO A 81 -4.36 18.28 -3.76
N LEU A 82 -3.88 17.03 -3.87
CA LEU A 82 -2.72 16.71 -4.68
C LEU A 82 -3.00 16.83 -6.17
N VAL A 83 -4.17 16.38 -6.62
CA VAL A 83 -4.60 16.54 -8.02
C VAL A 83 -4.72 18.03 -8.36
N GLU A 84 -5.31 18.83 -7.50
CA GLU A 84 -5.41 20.27 -7.67
C GLU A 84 -4.03 20.93 -7.75
N ALA A 85 -3.04 20.42 -7.02
CA ALA A 85 -1.66 20.89 -7.07
C ALA A 85 -0.88 20.41 -8.29
N GLY A 86 -1.49 19.62 -9.19
CA GLY A 86 -0.89 19.18 -10.45
C GLY A 86 -0.25 17.79 -10.40
N PHE A 87 -0.56 16.96 -9.40
CA PHE A 87 -0.05 15.60 -9.29
C PHE A 87 -1.07 14.56 -9.76
N ARG A 88 -0.57 13.41 -10.12
CA ARG A 88 -1.33 12.18 -10.22
C ARG A 88 -1.18 11.44 -8.88
N VAL A 89 -2.23 10.81 -8.41
CA VAL A 89 -2.23 10.12 -7.13
C VAL A 89 -2.59 8.66 -7.35
N VAL A 90 -1.80 7.76 -6.77
CA VAL A 90 -2.03 6.32 -6.82
C VAL A 90 -2.20 5.80 -5.40
N ALA A 91 -3.25 5.04 -5.15
CA ALA A 91 -3.46 4.31 -3.91
C ALA A 91 -3.65 2.83 -4.23
N PHE A 92 -3.32 1.96 -3.32
CA PHE A 92 -3.44 0.53 -3.52
C PHE A 92 -3.76 -0.18 -2.21
N ASP A 93 -4.38 -1.35 -2.33
CA ASP A 93 -4.48 -2.27 -1.21
C ASP A 93 -3.18 -3.08 -1.15
N ALA A 94 -2.47 -3.00 -0.03
CA ALA A 94 -1.22 -3.75 0.17
C ALA A 94 -1.46 -5.26 0.12
N PRO A 95 -0.43 -6.08 -0.13
CA PRO A 95 -0.55 -7.53 -0.03
C PRO A 95 -1.23 -7.95 1.27
N GLY A 96 -2.14 -8.90 1.20
CA GLY A 96 -2.89 -9.38 2.35
C GLY A 96 -4.02 -8.47 2.83
N HIS A 97 -4.23 -7.32 2.20
CA HIS A 97 -5.22 -6.31 2.59
C HIS A 97 -6.28 -6.10 1.51
N GLY A 98 -7.45 -5.67 1.95
CA GLY A 98 -8.54 -5.27 1.06
C GLY A 98 -8.85 -6.29 -0.01
N GLU A 99 -8.83 -5.86 -1.27
CA GLU A 99 -9.08 -6.69 -2.45
C GLU A 99 -7.81 -7.28 -3.07
N SER A 100 -6.63 -7.00 -2.51
CA SER A 100 -5.37 -7.52 -3.02
C SER A 100 -5.11 -8.96 -2.58
N PRO A 101 -4.34 -9.75 -3.37
CA PRO A 101 -4.02 -11.13 -3.03
C PRO A 101 -3.03 -11.23 -1.87
N GLY A 102 -2.79 -12.47 -1.44
CA GLY A 102 -1.88 -12.79 -0.35
C GLY A 102 -2.60 -12.86 0.99
N ASP A 103 -1.93 -13.43 1.97
CA ASP A 103 -2.40 -13.58 3.35
C ASP A 103 -1.40 -13.02 4.36
N GLU A 104 -0.22 -12.66 3.89
CA GLU A 104 0.86 -12.06 4.68
C GLU A 104 1.17 -10.65 4.23
N ALA A 105 1.59 -9.83 5.18
CA ALA A 105 2.13 -8.50 4.93
C ALA A 105 3.26 -8.20 5.92
N SER A 106 4.26 -7.48 5.45
CA SER A 106 5.37 -7.00 6.27
C SER A 106 5.94 -5.72 5.67
N VAL A 107 6.65 -4.94 6.47
CA VAL A 107 7.33 -3.74 5.98
C VAL A 107 8.27 -4.05 4.81
N PRO A 108 9.16 -5.07 4.89
CA PRO A 108 10.03 -5.40 3.76
C PRO A 108 9.28 -5.81 2.49
N LEU A 109 8.19 -6.56 2.62
CA LEU A 109 7.40 -6.99 1.47
C LEU A 109 6.75 -5.79 0.78
N ILE A 110 6.12 -4.90 1.55
CA ILE A 110 5.48 -3.70 0.99
C ILE A 110 6.52 -2.77 0.39
N ALA A 111 7.69 -2.63 1.01
CA ALA A 111 8.78 -1.84 0.45
C ALA A 111 9.21 -2.33 -0.93
N ARG A 112 9.34 -3.63 -1.13
CA ARG A 112 9.66 -4.24 -2.43
C ARG A 112 8.53 -4.03 -3.44
N VAL A 113 7.30 -4.15 -3.00
CA VAL A 113 6.13 -3.86 -3.84
C VAL A 113 6.13 -2.39 -4.30
N LEU A 114 6.50 -1.45 -3.44
CA LEU A 114 6.61 -0.03 -3.81
C LEU A 114 7.63 0.21 -4.91
N VAL A 115 8.74 -0.51 -4.93
CA VAL A 115 9.71 -0.45 -6.04
C VAL A 115 9.08 -0.92 -7.35
N GLU A 116 8.27 -1.97 -7.31
CA GLU A 116 7.55 -2.46 -8.49
C GLU A 116 6.46 -1.48 -8.95
N ILE A 117 5.79 -0.81 -8.02
CA ILE A 117 4.79 0.23 -8.33
C ILE A 117 5.47 1.42 -9.00
N ASP A 118 6.63 1.84 -8.52
CA ASP A 118 7.41 2.92 -9.15
C ASP A 118 7.70 2.60 -10.63
N ALA A 119 8.09 1.37 -10.91
CA ALA A 119 8.37 0.94 -12.28
C ALA A 119 7.15 0.93 -13.20
N GLN A 120 5.95 0.70 -12.67
CA GLN A 120 4.72 0.57 -13.46
C GLN A 120 3.90 1.87 -13.51
N ALA A 121 3.78 2.57 -12.41
CA ALA A 121 2.91 3.74 -12.25
C ALA A 121 3.70 5.04 -12.10
N GLY A 122 5.02 4.95 -12.04
CA GLY A 122 5.90 6.09 -11.83
C GLY A 122 6.25 6.88 -13.09
N PRO A 123 7.28 7.73 -12.97
CA PRO A 123 8.08 7.87 -11.74
C PRO A 123 7.29 8.45 -10.57
N LEU A 124 7.48 7.86 -9.40
CA LEU A 124 6.93 8.39 -8.16
C LEU A 124 7.81 9.52 -7.65
N VAL A 125 7.22 10.69 -7.44
CA VAL A 125 7.95 11.86 -6.93
C VAL A 125 7.83 12.01 -5.43
N ALA A 126 6.83 11.35 -4.82
CA ALA A 126 6.64 11.33 -3.37
C ALA A 126 5.81 10.13 -2.94
N MET A 127 5.95 9.77 -1.68
CA MET A 127 5.15 8.75 -1.01
C MET A 127 4.58 9.33 0.27
N ILE A 128 3.29 9.13 0.51
CA ILE A 128 2.64 9.49 1.76
C ILE A 128 2.22 8.20 2.43
N GLY A 129 2.79 7.92 3.58
CA GLY A 129 2.54 6.67 4.30
C GLY A 129 2.00 6.91 5.71
N HIS A 130 1.17 5.98 6.16
CA HIS A 130 0.65 5.95 7.51
C HIS A 130 1.14 4.70 8.23
N SER A 131 1.73 4.86 9.44
CA SER A 131 2.17 3.74 10.29
C SER A 131 3.08 2.76 9.55
N MET A 132 2.70 1.49 9.40
CA MET A 132 3.43 0.49 8.63
C MET A 132 3.71 0.96 7.20
N GLY A 133 2.77 1.66 6.58
CA GLY A 133 2.95 2.23 5.24
C GLY A 133 4.06 3.27 5.19
N ALA A 134 4.22 4.08 6.22
CA ALA A 134 5.31 5.05 6.32
C ALA A 134 6.67 4.35 6.45
N ALA A 135 6.75 3.30 7.25
CA ALA A 135 7.98 2.51 7.40
C ALA A 135 8.36 1.82 6.07
N ALA A 136 7.37 1.26 5.37
CA ALA A 136 7.59 0.64 4.06
C ALA A 136 8.05 1.66 3.01
N ALA A 137 7.44 2.84 2.98
CA ALA A 137 7.84 3.92 2.09
C ALA A 137 9.29 4.33 2.33
N ALA A 138 9.67 4.54 3.59
CA ALA A 138 11.05 4.87 3.94
C ALA A 138 12.04 3.76 3.53
N MET A 139 11.71 2.51 3.79
CA MET A 139 12.54 1.36 3.43
C MET A 139 12.70 1.23 1.91
N SER A 140 11.64 1.47 1.14
CA SER A 140 11.67 1.34 -0.32
C SER A 140 12.74 2.23 -0.97
N THR A 141 13.02 3.38 -0.39
CA THR A 141 14.04 4.30 -0.91
C THR A 141 15.46 3.74 -0.83
N THR A 142 15.67 2.70 -0.04
CA THR A 142 16.98 2.03 0.11
C THR A 142 17.14 0.82 -0.79
N LEU A 143 16.07 0.41 -1.49
CA LEU A 143 16.04 -0.82 -2.30
C LEU A 143 16.21 -0.56 -3.80
N GLY A 144 16.11 0.69 -4.22
CA GLY A 144 16.17 1.11 -5.62
C GLY A 144 17.55 1.28 -6.19
#